data_e2fe970638c3102f98e34c8aee0df1c0
#
_entry.id   e2fe970638c3102f98e34c8aee0df1c0
#
_cell.length_a   1.000
_cell.length_b   1.000
_cell.length_c   1.000
_cell.angle_alpha   90.00
_cell.angle_beta   90.00
_cell.angle_gamma   90.00
#
_symmetry.space_group_name_H-M   'P 1'
#
loop_
_entity.id
_entity.type
_entity.pdbx_description
1 polymer ?
#
loop_
_entity_poly.entity_id
_entity_poly.type
_entity_poly.pdbx_seq_one_letter_code
_entity_poly.pdbx_strand_id
1 'polypeptide(L)'
;MPGKPAARVSDPTTCPIPGHGTNPIASGSPDVFFDGLAAARVGDTCTCGQALSGGFASTVFINGRNAMTFDGTTDHGGVVTGGSGTVIIGNTHTPAPFIPPLPIVGLPLVDFTVISAVDGEPIIQQTYELETAEGRIVKGQTNAQGLIQSLTTRQPDVVMVRWAV
;
A
#
# COMPACT_ATOMS: atom_id res chain seq x y z
N MET A 1 5.04 -0.82 24.14
CA MET A 1 3.76 -0.33 24.71
C MET A 1 2.66 -1.20 24.09
N PRO A 2 1.78 -1.78 24.88
CA PRO A 2 0.63 -2.53 24.36
C PRO A 2 -0.23 -1.61 23.47
N GLY A 3 -1.07 -2.20 22.65
CA GLY A 3 -1.96 -1.44 21.76
C GLY A 3 -2.92 -0.55 22.56
N LYS A 4 -3.08 0.68 22.11
CA LYS A 4 -4.03 1.67 22.64
C LYS A 4 -4.92 2.21 21.51
N PRO A 5 -6.13 2.68 21.81
CA PRO A 5 -6.96 3.39 20.85
C PRO A 5 -6.19 4.53 20.16
N ALA A 6 -6.25 4.60 18.84
CA ALA A 6 -5.68 5.71 18.07
C ALA A 6 -6.46 6.99 18.35
N ALA A 7 -5.77 8.11 18.56
CA ALA A 7 -6.40 9.41 18.77
C ALA A 7 -6.77 10.08 17.43
N ARG A 8 -7.87 10.84 17.44
CA ARG A 8 -8.44 11.49 16.23
C ARG A 8 -8.82 12.93 16.54
N VAL A 9 -8.98 13.71 15.52
CA VAL A 9 -9.66 15.02 15.66
C VAL A 9 -11.03 14.82 16.30
N SER A 10 -11.42 15.73 17.18
CA SER A 10 -12.62 15.69 18.04
C SER A 10 -12.53 14.76 19.26
N ASP A 11 -11.51 13.91 19.39
CA ASP A 11 -11.34 13.13 20.63
C ASP A 11 -11.02 14.07 21.80
N PRO A 12 -11.59 13.82 22.99
CA PRO A 12 -11.42 14.69 24.15
C PRO A 12 -10.02 14.60 24.74
N THR A 13 -9.55 15.73 25.24
CA THR A 13 -8.32 15.87 26.03
C THR A 13 -8.62 16.62 27.32
N THR A 14 -7.85 16.38 28.36
CA THR A 14 -7.85 17.23 29.56
C THR A 14 -6.74 18.28 29.44
N CYS A 15 -6.95 19.42 30.11
CA CYS A 15 -5.92 20.44 30.30
C CYS A 15 -5.97 20.96 31.70
N PRO A 16 -4.85 20.92 32.50
CA PRO A 16 -4.83 21.35 33.86
C PRO A 16 -4.79 22.88 34.03
N ILE A 17 -4.57 23.63 32.97
CA ILE A 17 -4.54 25.10 33.02
C ILE A 17 -5.95 25.63 33.38
N PRO A 18 -6.07 26.51 34.37
CA PRO A 18 -7.36 27.08 34.76
C PRO A 18 -8.13 27.70 33.59
N GLY A 19 -9.38 27.31 33.41
CA GLY A 19 -10.24 27.75 32.33
C GLY A 19 -10.17 26.91 31.03
N HIS A 20 -9.20 26.00 30.91
CA HIS A 20 -9.08 25.15 29.71
C HIS A 20 -9.93 23.87 29.79
N GLY A 21 -9.95 23.19 30.92
CA GLY A 21 -10.81 22.02 31.19
C GLY A 21 -10.65 20.88 30.16
N THR A 22 -11.78 20.26 29.85
CA THR A 22 -11.84 19.25 28.76
C THR A 22 -12.09 19.93 27.45
N ASN A 23 -11.27 19.63 26.46
CA ASN A 23 -11.34 20.23 25.14
C ASN A 23 -10.93 19.23 24.05
N PRO A 24 -11.46 19.33 22.83
CA PRO A 24 -11.16 18.39 21.77
C PRO A 24 -9.83 18.67 21.06
N ILE A 25 -9.27 17.62 20.45
CA ILE A 25 -8.21 17.74 19.47
C ILE A 25 -8.78 18.47 18.24
N ALA A 26 -8.11 19.55 17.81
CA ALA A 26 -8.60 20.45 16.75
C ALA A 26 -7.90 20.24 15.40
N SER A 27 -6.69 19.70 15.38
CA SER A 27 -5.94 19.43 14.13
C SER A 27 -5.49 17.99 14.03
N GLY A 28 -5.29 17.52 12.79
CA GLY A 28 -4.90 16.15 12.48
C GLY A 28 -4.35 15.99 11.06
N SER A 29 -4.25 14.76 10.60
CA SER A 29 -3.81 14.42 9.25
C SER A 29 -4.78 14.95 8.20
N PRO A 30 -4.30 15.47 7.06
CA PRO A 30 -5.17 15.91 5.97
C PRO A 30 -5.73 14.74 5.14
N ASP A 31 -5.14 13.55 5.21
CA ASP A 31 -5.38 12.44 4.28
C ASP A 31 -5.48 11.06 4.95
N VAL A 32 -5.19 10.96 6.25
CA VAL A 32 -5.34 9.71 7.02
C VAL A 32 -6.47 9.86 8.03
N PHE A 33 -7.41 8.90 8.00
CA PHE A 33 -8.61 8.93 8.83
C PHE A 33 -8.77 7.62 9.60
N PHE A 34 -9.24 7.72 10.85
CA PHE A 34 -9.67 6.60 11.69
C PHE A 34 -11.15 6.77 12.02
N ASP A 35 -11.97 5.80 11.68
CA ASP A 35 -13.45 5.86 11.82
C ASP A 35 -14.06 7.15 11.23
N GLY A 36 -13.51 7.62 10.10
CA GLY A 36 -13.97 8.83 9.40
C GLY A 36 -13.50 10.16 10.01
N LEU A 37 -12.73 10.16 11.10
CA LEU A 37 -12.14 11.35 11.72
C LEU A 37 -10.64 11.42 11.42
N ALA A 38 -10.11 12.62 11.19
CA ALA A 38 -8.69 12.81 10.87
C ALA A 38 -7.79 12.28 12.01
N ALA A 39 -6.77 11.51 11.66
CA ALA A 39 -5.83 10.92 12.61
C ALA A 39 -5.01 11.99 13.32
N ALA A 40 -4.91 11.93 14.63
CA ALA A 40 -4.11 12.84 15.44
C ALA A 40 -2.66 12.40 15.54
N ARG A 41 -1.74 13.36 15.49
CA ARG A 41 -0.28 13.13 15.46
C ARG A 41 0.43 14.02 16.49
N VAL A 42 1.64 13.68 16.83
CA VAL A 42 2.52 14.56 17.63
C VAL A 42 2.61 15.94 16.99
N GLY A 43 2.42 16.99 17.79
CA GLY A 43 2.42 18.39 17.38
C GLY A 43 1.10 18.88 16.77
N ASP A 44 0.06 18.04 16.64
CA ASP A 44 -1.29 18.51 16.37
C ASP A 44 -1.86 19.17 17.62
N THR A 45 -2.76 20.16 17.43
CA THR A 45 -3.22 21.04 18.52
C THR A 45 -4.64 20.74 18.95
N CYS A 46 -4.96 21.07 20.19
CA CYS A 46 -6.30 21.05 20.74
C CYS A 46 -6.90 22.48 20.70
N THR A 47 -8.21 22.60 20.94
CA THR A 47 -8.91 23.90 20.89
C THR A 47 -8.41 24.91 21.93
N CYS A 48 -7.83 24.47 23.04
CA CYS A 48 -7.24 25.36 24.04
C CYS A 48 -5.78 25.78 23.71
N GLY A 49 -5.25 25.39 22.56
CA GLY A 49 -3.90 25.73 22.11
C GLY A 49 -2.81 24.75 22.55
N GLN A 50 -3.09 23.77 23.46
CA GLN A 50 -2.10 22.74 23.80
C GLN A 50 -1.77 21.86 22.62
N ALA A 51 -0.51 21.44 22.50
CA ALA A 51 -0.04 20.52 21.49
C ALA A 51 0.13 19.09 22.04
N LEU A 52 -0.17 18.10 21.20
CA LEU A 52 0.08 16.69 21.48
C LEU A 52 1.60 16.44 21.49
N SER A 53 2.18 15.95 22.59
CA SER A 53 3.64 15.96 22.80
C SER A 53 4.25 14.61 23.19
N GLY A 54 3.54 13.73 23.90
CA GLY A 54 4.08 12.47 24.41
C GLY A 54 3.07 11.35 24.46
N GLY A 55 3.52 10.14 24.83
CA GLY A 55 2.64 8.97 24.94
C GLY A 55 2.14 8.42 23.58
N PHE A 56 2.86 8.71 22.51
CA PHE A 56 2.55 8.31 21.14
C PHE A 56 3.11 6.93 20.78
N ALA A 57 2.65 6.37 19.66
CA ALA A 57 3.22 5.17 19.06
C ALA A 57 4.54 5.50 18.37
N SER A 58 5.66 4.98 18.89
CA SER A 58 7.00 5.28 18.35
C SER A 58 7.31 4.63 17.01
N THR A 59 6.53 3.64 16.59
CA THR A 59 6.74 2.86 15.36
C THR A 59 5.68 3.14 14.28
N VAL A 60 4.68 3.95 14.59
CA VAL A 60 3.62 4.31 13.64
C VAL A 60 3.72 5.78 13.28
N PHE A 61 3.88 6.04 12.00
CA PHE A 61 4.03 7.40 11.46
C PHE A 61 2.90 7.73 10.48
N ILE A 62 2.36 8.92 10.60
CA ILE A 62 1.33 9.49 9.74
C ILE A 62 1.88 10.81 9.21
N ASN A 63 2.09 10.93 7.89
CA ASN A 63 2.73 12.08 7.25
C ASN A 63 4.07 12.46 7.92
N GLY A 64 4.90 11.46 8.27
CA GLY A 64 6.20 11.66 8.90
C GLY A 64 6.17 12.03 10.39
N ARG A 65 5.00 12.09 11.05
CA ARG A 65 4.82 12.41 12.48
C ARG A 65 4.26 11.20 13.21
N ASN A 66 4.69 10.95 14.45
CA ASN A 66 4.18 9.82 15.22
C ASN A 66 2.68 9.91 15.47
N ALA A 67 1.99 8.78 15.33
CA ALA A 67 0.57 8.68 15.62
C ALA A 67 0.29 8.80 17.12
N MET A 68 -0.69 9.63 17.49
CA MET A 68 -1.12 9.82 18.88
C MET A 68 -2.11 8.73 19.28
N THR A 69 -2.09 8.39 20.58
CA THR A 69 -2.97 7.37 21.14
C THR A 69 -3.68 7.87 22.39
N PHE A 70 -4.70 7.15 22.83
CA PHE A 70 -5.28 7.28 24.15
C PHE A 70 -4.18 7.30 25.25
N ASP A 71 -4.34 8.04 26.33
CA ASP A 71 -3.34 8.37 27.34
C ASP A 71 -2.10 9.13 26.81
N GLY A 72 -2.14 9.63 25.58
CA GLY A 72 -1.12 10.53 25.06
C GLY A 72 -1.11 11.84 25.84
N THR A 73 0.07 12.43 26.04
CA THR A 73 0.24 13.65 26.84
C THR A 73 0.34 14.89 25.95
N THR A 74 0.04 16.04 26.53
CA THR A 74 0.13 17.35 25.90
C THR A 74 1.19 18.22 26.59
N ASP A 75 1.65 19.28 25.91
CA ASP A 75 2.64 20.23 26.44
C ASP A 75 2.13 21.08 27.62
N HIS A 76 0.81 21.19 27.79
CA HIS A 76 0.22 21.81 29.00
C HIS A 76 0.09 20.83 30.18
N GLY A 77 0.57 19.58 30.03
CA GLY A 77 0.45 18.55 31.10
C GLY A 77 -0.90 17.84 31.14
N GLY A 78 -1.71 18.00 30.09
CA GLY A 78 -2.97 17.28 29.91
C GLY A 78 -2.77 15.90 29.28
N VAL A 79 -3.87 15.16 29.09
CA VAL A 79 -3.88 13.83 28.49
C VAL A 79 -5.04 13.65 27.53
N VAL A 80 -4.84 12.79 26.52
CA VAL A 80 -5.89 12.35 25.61
C VAL A 80 -6.76 11.31 26.30
N THR A 81 -8.05 11.59 26.43
CA THR A 81 -9.02 10.77 27.17
C THR A 81 -10.01 10.03 26.28
N GLY A 82 -9.89 10.16 24.95
CA GLY A 82 -10.69 9.45 23.96
C GLY A 82 -9.82 8.87 22.85
N GLY A 83 -10.43 8.05 21.99
CA GLY A 83 -9.77 7.44 20.86
C GLY A 83 -10.69 6.55 20.05
N SER A 84 -10.19 6.01 18.96
CA SER A 84 -10.90 5.08 18.08
C SER A 84 -11.37 3.82 18.82
N GLY A 85 -12.58 3.38 18.53
CA GLY A 85 -13.10 2.10 19.04
C GLY A 85 -12.63 0.90 18.20
N THR A 86 -12.10 1.12 17.01
CA THR A 86 -11.75 0.06 16.07
C THR A 86 -10.28 0.04 15.68
N VAL A 87 -9.58 1.18 15.76
CA VAL A 87 -8.16 1.29 15.39
C VAL A 87 -7.30 1.30 16.65
N ILE A 88 -6.52 0.25 16.83
CA ILE A 88 -5.59 0.07 17.96
C ILE A 88 -4.16 0.20 17.44
N ILE A 89 -3.38 1.08 18.07
CA ILE A 89 -1.98 1.35 17.72
C ILE A 89 -1.08 1.02 18.91
N GLY A 90 0.05 0.35 18.67
CA GLY A 90 1.02 0.03 19.73
C GLY A 90 2.43 -0.13 19.17
N ASN A 91 3.41 -0.20 20.08
CA ASN A 91 4.82 -0.34 19.75
C ASN A 91 5.30 -1.80 19.81
N THR A 92 4.50 -2.70 20.36
CA THR A 92 4.80 -4.14 20.38
C THR A 92 4.17 -4.79 19.14
N HIS A 93 5.01 -5.33 18.30
CA HIS A 93 4.62 -6.06 17.11
C HIS A 93 5.34 -7.41 17.13
N THR A 94 4.59 -8.48 17.04
CA THR A 94 5.13 -9.79 16.69
C THR A 94 4.88 -9.97 15.20
N PRO A 95 5.92 -9.90 14.36
CA PRO A 95 5.74 -10.09 12.93
C PRO A 95 5.09 -11.44 12.64
N ALA A 96 4.05 -11.45 11.84
CA ALA A 96 3.57 -12.69 11.27
C ALA A 96 4.69 -13.32 10.42
N PRO A 97 4.78 -14.65 10.33
CA PRO A 97 5.71 -15.29 9.41
C PRO A 97 5.53 -14.70 8.00
N PHE A 98 6.63 -14.39 7.33
CA PHE A 98 6.57 -13.95 5.94
C PHE A 98 5.97 -15.08 5.10
N ILE A 99 4.81 -14.83 4.51
CA ILE A 99 4.19 -15.70 3.52
C ILE A 99 4.47 -15.03 2.17
N PRO A 100 5.29 -15.64 1.29
CA PRO A 100 5.54 -15.06 -0.01
C PRO A 100 4.22 -14.93 -0.78
N PRO A 101 4.01 -13.84 -1.53
CA PRO A 101 2.84 -13.71 -2.39
C PRO A 101 2.76 -14.91 -3.33
N LEU A 102 1.57 -15.46 -3.47
CA LEU A 102 1.35 -16.48 -4.49
C LEU A 102 1.53 -15.83 -5.86
N PRO A 103 2.31 -16.46 -6.77
CA PRO A 103 2.41 -15.97 -8.13
C PRO A 103 0.99 -15.96 -8.74
N ILE A 104 0.65 -14.90 -9.43
CA ILE A 104 -0.58 -14.84 -10.22
C ILE A 104 -0.39 -15.81 -11.38
N VAL A 105 -0.93 -17.02 -11.23
CA VAL A 105 -0.92 -18.05 -12.28
C VAL A 105 -2.10 -17.74 -13.18
N GLY A 106 -1.86 -17.42 -14.46
CA GLY A 106 -2.92 -17.19 -15.42
C GLY A 106 -3.11 -15.72 -15.78
N LEU A 107 -2.03 -14.97 -15.96
CA LEU A 107 -2.12 -13.79 -16.83
C LEU A 107 -2.63 -14.24 -18.18
N PRO A 108 -3.58 -13.49 -18.81
CA PRO A 108 -4.17 -13.87 -20.05
C PRO A 108 -3.06 -14.18 -21.07
N LEU A 109 -3.23 -15.30 -21.74
CA LEU A 109 -2.43 -15.67 -22.89
C LEU A 109 -2.52 -14.51 -23.88
N VAL A 110 -1.42 -13.87 -24.18
CA VAL A 110 -1.38 -12.85 -25.23
C VAL A 110 -1.10 -13.59 -26.52
N ASP A 111 -2.13 -13.70 -27.36
CA ASP A 111 -1.97 -14.23 -28.72
C ASP A 111 -1.31 -13.16 -29.58
N PHE A 112 -0.19 -13.50 -30.22
CA PHE A 112 0.49 -12.61 -31.16
C PHE A 112 0.19 -13.05 -32.57
N THR A 113 -0.27 -12.13 -33.39
CA THR A 113 -0.31 -12.31 -34.83
C THR A 113 0.97 -11.74 -35.42
N VAL A 114 1.70 -12.55 -36.17
CA VAL A 114 2.89 -12.10 -36.88
C VAL A 114 2.50 -11.69 -38.31
N ILE A 115 2.81 -10.44 -38.63
CA ILE A 115 2.55 -9.87 -39.96
C ILE A 115 3.87 -9.56 -40.69
N SER A 116 3.87 -9.69 -42.00
CA SER A 116 5.00 -9.28 -42.84
C SER A 116 5.16 -7.77 -42.80
N ALA A 117 6.38 -7.28 -42.59
CA ALA A 117 6.70 -5.86 -42.65
C ALA A 117 6.65 -5.25 -44.06
N VAL A 118 6.57 -6.09 -45.08
CA VAL A 118 6.60 -5.67 -46.49
C VAL A 118 5.21 -5.41 -47.04
N ASP A 119 4.24 -6.30 -46.76
CA ASP A 119 2.89 -6.27 -47.33
C ASP A 119 1.78 -6.23 -46.27
N GLY A 120 2.13 -6.39 -44.97
CA GLY A 120 1.17 -6.38 -43.87
C GLY A 120 0.33 -7.66 -43.76
N GLU A 121 0.61 -8.68 -44.54
CA GLU A 121 -0.13 -9.95 -44.53
C GLU A 121 0.35 -10.86 -43.39
N PRO A 122 -0.52 -11.74 -42.85
CA PRO A 122 -0.13 -12.72 -41.84
C PRO A 122 0.93 -13.71 -42.37
N ILE A 123 2.01 -13.91 -41.60
CA ILE A 123 3.03 -14.91 -41.90
C ILE A 123 2.51 -16.27 -41.42
N ILE A 124 2.06 -17.10 -42.36
CA ILE A 124 1.45 -18.39 -42.09
C ILE A 124 2.43 -19.55 -42.26
N GLN A 125 2.21 -20.65 -41.52
CA GLN A 125 2.98 -21.91 -41.63
C GLN A 125 4.51 -21.73 -41.53
N GLN A 126 4.96 -20.64 -40.88
CA GLN A 126 6.38 -20.38 -40.69
C GLN A 126 6.83 -20.95 -39.33
N THR A 127 7.95 -21.69 -39.35
CA THR A 127 8.55 -22.23 -38.12
C THR A 127 9.24 -21.12 -37.34
N TYR A 128 9.00 -21.11 -36.03
CA TYR A 128 9.57 -20.11 -35.08
C TYR A 128 10.15 -20.75 -33.83
N GLU A 129 11.05 -20.05 -33.21
CA GLU A 129 11.52 -20.28 -31.83
C GLU A 129 11.21 -19.03 -31.00
N LEU A 130 10.51 -19.22 -29.87
CA LEU A 130 10.28 -18.16 -28.89
C LEU A 130 11.22 -18.39 -27.72
N GLU A 131 12.00 -17.39 -27.38
CA GLU A 131 12.87 -17.39 -26.21
C GLU A 131 12.37 -16.36 -25.20
N THR A 132 12.07 -16.79 -23.98
CA THR A 132 11.70 -15.92 -22.87
C THR A 132 12.94 -15.37 -22.19
N ALA A 133 12.83 -14.26 -21.44
CA ALA A 133 13.94 -13.72 -20.65
C ALA A 133 14.51 -14.71 -19.62
N GLU A 134 13.70 -15.70 -19.21
CA GLU A 134 14.14 -16.81 -18.35
C GLU A 134 14.92 -17.91 -19.12
N GLY A 135 15.13 -17.75 -20.42
CA GLY A 135 15.84 -18.73 -21.25
C GLY A 135 14.99 -19.94 -21.67
N ARG A 136 13.68 -19.90 -21.47
CA ARG A 136 12.78 -20.97 -21.94
C ARG A 136 12.57 -20.84 -23.42
N ILE A 137 12.83 -21.91 -24.19
CA ILE A 137 12.63 -21.94 -25.65
C ILE A 137 11.40 -22.78 -25.96
N VAL A 138 10.50 -22.23 -26.77
CA VAL A 138 9.34 -22.93 -27.35
C VAL A 138 9.38 -22.83 -28.84
N LYS A 139 9.27 -23.97 -29.52
CA LYS A 139 9.27 -24.07 -30.97
C LYS A 139 7.86 -24.38 -31.47
N GLY A 140 7.47 -23.77 -32.57
CA GLY A 140 6.17 -23.97 -33.15
C GLY A 140 6.10 -23.52 -34.59
N GLN A 141 4.91 -23.53 -35.13
CA GLN A 141 4.60 -23.05 -36.49
C GLN A 141 3.40 -22.10 -36.42
N THR A 142 3.45 -20.97 -37.12
CA THR A 142 2.30 -20.06 -37.20
C THR A 142 1.13 -20.77 -37.89
N ASN A 143 -0.08 -20.53 -37.42
CA ASN A 143 -1.28 -21.10 -38.01
C ASN A 143 -1.72 -20.37 -39.30
N ALA A 144 -2.87 -20.74 -39.86
CA ALA A 144 -3.44 -20.13 -41.07
C ALA A 144 -3.81 -18.63 -40.90
N GLN A 145 -3.81 -18.09 -39.70
CA GLN A 145 -4.05 -16.68 -39.39
C GLN A 145 -2.78 -15.95 -38.97
N GLY A 146 -1.60 -16.59 -39.06
CA GLY A 146 -0.34 -16.01 -38.59
C GLY A 146 -0.16 -15.98 -37.07
N LEU A 147 -1.05 -16.67 -36.33
CA LEU A 147 -0.97 -16.70 -34.87
C LEU A 147 0.14 -17.63 -34.40
N ILE A 148 0.88 -17.16 -33.43
CA ILE A 148 1.85 -17.94 -32.66
C ILE A 148 1.12 -18.62 -31.50
N GLN A 149 1.51 -19.85 -31.17
CA GLN A 149 0.99 -20.54 -30.00
C GLN A 149 1.32 -19.75 -28.71
N SER A 150 0.31 -19.48 -27.92
CA SER A 150 0.43 -18.67 -26.72
C SER A 150 1.44 -19.24 -25.71
N LEU A 151 2.27 -18.36 -25.16
CA LEU A 151 3.20 -18.64 -24.06
C LEU A 151 2.64 -18.05 -22.78
N THR A 152 2.52 -18.91 -21.76
CA THR A 152 2.31 -18.42 -20.38
C THR A 152 3.65 -18.02 -19.78
N THR A 153 3.83 -16.73 -19.53
CA THR A 153 4.96 -16.22 -18.76
C THR A 153 4.51 -15.86 -17.36
N ARG A 154 5.40 -15.93 -16.38
CA ARG A 154 5.10 -15.57 -14.96
C ARG A 154 5.09 -14.08 -14.72
N GLN A 155 5.59 -13.29 -15.66
CA GLN A 155 5.66 -11.83 -15.64
C GLN A 155 5.47 -11.29 -17.05
N PRO A 156 5.09 -10.00 -17.22
CA PRO A 156 5.17 -9.33 -18.51
C PRO A 156 6.61 -9.43 -18.99
N ASP A 157 6.84 -10.20 -20.03
CA ASP A 157 8.19 -10.55 -20.45
C ASP A 157 8.43 -10.14 -21.91
N VAL A 158 9.69 -9.84 -22.23
CA VAL A 158 10.12 -9.63 -23.60
C VAL A 158 10.40 -10.99 -24.21
N VAL A 159 9.62 -11.35 -25.21
CA VAL A 159 9.79 -12.60 -25.94
C VAL A 159 10.54 -12.28 -27.25
N MET A 160 11.69 -12.91 -27.44
CA MET A 160 12.38 -12.85 -28.73
C MET A 160 11.85 -13.92 -29.66
N VAL A 161 11.45 -13.51 -30.87
CA VAL A 161 11.02 -14.40 -31.93
C VAL A 161 12.19 -14.62 -32.91
N ARG A 162 12.60 -15.86 -33.10
CA ARG A 162 13.58 -16.24 -34.10
C ARG A 162 12.91 -17.13 -35.14
N TRP A 163 13.15 -16.83 -36.40
CA TRP A 163 12.71 -17.66 -37.53
C TRP A 163 13.70 -18.79 -37.74
N ALA A 164 13.22 -20.01 -37.77
CA ALA A 164 14.04 -21.12 -38.22
C ALA A 164 14.14 -21.06 -39.76
N VAL A 165 15.35 -21.03 -40.25
CA VAL A 165 15.69 -21.09 -41.68
C VAL A 165 15.62 -22.53 -42.16
#